data_83de1911dc9c62fe57a2068ea2374f67
#
_entry.id   83de1911dc9c62fe57a2068ea2374f67
#
_cell.length_a   1.000
_cell.length_b   1.000
_cell.length_c   1.000
_cell.angle_alpha   90.00
_cell.angle_beta   90.00
_cell.angle_gamma   90.00
#
_symmetry.space_group_name_H-M   'P 1'
#
loop_
_entity.id
_entity.type
_entity.pdbx_description
1 polymer ?
#
loop_
_entity_poly.entity_id
_entity_poly.type
_entity_poly.pdbx_seq_one_letter_code
_entity_poly.pdbx_strand_id
1 'polypeptide(L)'
;MDPVERTTIEQRLVETGEKERLKEHLRNRLIESGWREELKLEAKQVVDKKGLNNVTLEDLVKDITPKGRASVPDAVKKELLVKIQDFLSKQHNM
;
A
#
# COMPACT_ATOMS: atom_id res chain seq x y z
N MET A 1 5.08 1.25 -20.12
CA MET A 1 6.36 0.67 -19.64
C MET A 1 6.46 -0.77 -20.09
N ASP A 2 7.61 -1.13 -20.65
CA ASP A 2 7.91 -2.49 -21.07
C ASP A 2 7.98 -3.42 -19.84
N PRO A 3 7.42 -4.64 -19.89
CA PRO A 3 7.51 -5.59 -18.79
C PRO A 3 8.93 -5.89 -18.31
N VAL A 4 9.91 -5.90 -19.23
CA VAL A 4 11.32 -6.12 -18.89
C VAL A 4 11.87 -4.97 -18.04
N GLU A 5 11.57 -3.73 -18.40
CA GLU A 5 11.99 -2.55 -17.63
C GLU A 5 11.37 -2.54 -16.24
N ARG A 6 10.08 -2.87 -16.16
CA ARG A 6 9.37 -2.95 -14.88
C ARG A 6 10.00 -3.98 -13.95
N THR A 7 10.34 -5.15 -14.47
CA THR A 7 10.98 -6.21 -13.70
C THR A 7 12.34 -5.75 -13.18
N THR A 8 13.12 -5.05 -14.00
CA THR A 8 14.43 -4.53 -13.61
C THR A 8 14.31 -3.48 -12.50
N ILE A 9 13.33 -2.59 -12.59
CA ILE A 9 13.08 -1.57 -11.57
C ILE A 9 12.70 -2.23 -10.23
N GLU A 10 11.78 -3.19 -10.27
CA GLU A 10 11.37 -3.94 -9.07
C GLU A 10 12.55 -4.66 -8.43
N GLN A 11 13.39 -5.30 -9.24
CA GLN A 11 14.57 -6.01 -8.76
C GLN A 11 15.54 -5.05 -8.06
N ARG A 12 15.79 -3.88 -8.63
CA ARG A 12 16.68 -2.88 -8.04
C ARG A 12 16.10 -2.32 -6.72
N LEU A 13 14.80 -2.12 -6.66
CA LEU A 13 14.14 -1.69 -5.43
C LEU A 13 14.38 -2.69 -4.29
N VAL A 14 14.31 -3.98 -4.60
CA VAL A 14 14.56 -5.04 -3.61
C VAL A 14 16.04 -5.07 -3.22
N GLU A 15 16.94 -5.09 -4.19
CA GLU A 15 18.38 -5.23 -3.97
C GLU A 15 18.98 -4.07 -3.16
N THR A 16 18.50 -2.87 -3.38
CA THR A 16 18.99 -1.67 -2.69
C THR A 16 18.35 -1.45 -1.33
N GLY A 17 17.31 -2.22 -0.98
CA GLY A 17 16.55 -2.04 0.24
C GLY A 17 15.52 -0.91 0.17
N GLU A 18 15.39 -0.23 -0.97
CA GLU A 18 14.43 0.86 -1.14
C GLU A 18 12.98 0.39 -1.01
N LYS A 19 12.67 -0.82 -1.49
CA LYS A 19 11.32 -1.37 -1.37
C LYS A 19 10.88 -1.44 0.10
N GLU A 20 11.76 -1.92 0.97
CA GLU A 20 11.47 -2.00 2.41
C GLU A 20 11.33 -0.61 3.06
N ARG A 21 12.16 0.35 2.65
CA ARG A 21 12.07 1.73 3.13
C ARG A 21 10.76 2.38 2.69
N LEU A 22 10.33 2.15 1.45
CA LEU A 22 9.06 2.66 0.93
C LEU A 22 7.87 2.05 1.67
N LYS A 23 7.91 0.75 1.95
CA LYS A 23 6.87 0.08 2.74
C LYS A 23 6.78 0.65 4.15
N GLU A 24 7.91 0.85 4.80
CA GLU A 24 7.98 1.42 6.15
C GLU A 24 7.42 2.85 6.17
N HIS A 25 7.82 3.67 5.20
CA HIS A 25 7.32 5.02 5.07
C HIS A 25 5.80 5.04 4.87
N LEU A 26 5.29 4.20 3.95
CA LEU A 26 3.87 4.07 3.70
C LEU A 26 3.11 3.67 4.95
N ARG A 27 3.61 2.65 5.65
CA ARG A 27 3.01 2.17 6.89
C ARG A 27 2.89 3.28 7.93
N ASN A 28 3.98 4.01 8.16
CA ASN A 28 4.02 5.09 9.14
C ASN A 28 3.06 6.23 8.78
N ARG A 29 3.02 6.62 7.50
CA ARG A 29 2.13 7.68 7.04
C ARG A 29 0.66 7.27 7.15
N LEU A 30 0.33 6.02 6.85
CA LEU A 30 -1.02 5.50 6.99
C LEU A 30 -1.48 5.47 8.45
N ILE A 31 -0.60 5.09 9.35
CA ILE A 31 -0.88 5.10 10.79
C ILE A 31 -1.13 6.54 11.25
N GLU A 32 -0.27 7.49 10.88
CA GLU A 32 -0.41 8.90 11.25
C GLU A 32 -1.70 9.52 10.73
N SER A 33 -2.18 9.11 9.56
CA SER A 33 -3.39 9.66 8.94
C SER A 33 -4.68 9.09 9.50
N GLY A 34 -4.62 8.07 10.36
CA GLY A 34 -5.80 7.40 10.89
C GLY A 34 -6.42 6.37 9.94
N TRP A 35 -5.76 6.07 8.84
CA TRP A 35 -6.23 5.11 7.84
C TRP A 35 -6.51 3.72 8.44
N ARG A 36 -5.65 3.27 9.35
CA ARG A 36 -5.78 1.97 10.00
C ARG A 36 -7.05 1.88 10.83
N GLU A 37 -7.37 2.94 11.58
CA GLU A 37 -8.57 3.01 12.40
C GLU A 37 -9.83 3.02 11.55
N GLU A 38 -9.82 3.74 10.43
CA GLU A 38 -10.94 3.73 9.47
C GLU A 38 -11.17 2.36 8.89
N LEU A 39 -10.11 1.62 8.52
CA LEU A 39 -10.24 0.25 8.03
C LEU A 39 -10.80 -0.70 9.08
N LYS A 40 -10.42 -0.53 10.34
CA LYS A 40 -10.97 -1.33 11.44
C LYS A 40 -12.48 -1.12 11.57
N LEU A 41 -12.94 0.12 11.43
CA LEU A 41 -14.37 0.44 11.46
C LEU A 41 -15.10 -0.21 10.28
N GLU A 42 -14.54 -0.14 9.08
CA GLU A 42 -15.13 -0.78 7.90
C GLU A 42 -15.19 -2.29 8.03
N ALA A 43 -14.13 -2.90 8.56
CA ALA A 43 -14.10 -4.34 8.83
C ALA A 43 -15.21 -4.74 9.80
N LYS A 44 -15.41 -3.95 10.85
CA LYS A 44 -16.49 -4.17 11.82
C LYS A 44 -17.86 -4.09 11.14
N GLN A 45 -18.06 -3.12 10.26
CA GLN A 45 -19.32 -2.98 9.53
C GLN A 45 -19.60 -4.20 8.64
N VAL A 46 -18.59 -4.72 7.97
CA VAL A 46 -18.73 -5.93 7.14
C VAL A 46 -19.15 -7.12 8.00
N VAL A 47 -18.49 -7.31 9.14
CA VAL A 47 -18.83 -8.40 10.08
C VAL A 47 -20.26 -8.24 10.61
N ASP A 48 -20.66 -7.03 10.96
CA ASP A 48 -22.00 -6.73 11.47
C ASP A 48 -23.09 -7.03 10.43
N LYS A 49 -22.83 -6.72 9.16
CA LYS A 49 -23.78 -6.96 8.06
C LYS A 49 -23.93 -8.44 7.72
N LYS A 50 -22.83 -9.18 7.67
CA LYS A 50 -22.83 -10.59 7.26
C LYS A 50 -23.07 -11.55 8.40
N GLY A 51 -22.85 -11.11 9.62
CA GLY A 51 -22.89 -11.96 10.82
C GLY A 51 -21.55 -12.64 11.07
N LEU A 52 -21.12 -12.69 12.32
CA LEU A 52 -19.82 -13.20 12.74
C LEU A 52 -19.55 -14.63 12.26
N ASN A 53 -20.59 -15.48 12.27
CA ASN A 53 -20.46 -16.88 11.86
C ASN A 53 -20.46 -17.09 10.34
N ASN A 54 -20.74 -16.05 9.56
CA ASN A 54 -20.86 -16.12 8.11
C ASN A 54 -19.70 -15.44 7.37
N VAL A 55 -18.71 -14.95 8.10
CA VAL A 55 -17.56 -14.25 7.53
C VAL A 55 -16.28 -15.02 7.83
N THR A 56 -15.56 -15.40 6.77
CA THR A 56 -14.22 -15.98 6.91
C THR A 56 -13.20 -14.86 6.84
N LEU A 57 -11.98 -15.12 7.29
CA LEU A 57 -10.88 -14.17 7.16
C LEU A 57 -10.63 -13.80 5.69
N GLU A 58 -10.71 -14.78 4.79
CA GLU A 58 -10.54 -14.57 3.35
C GLU A 58 -11.60 -13.63 2.79
N ASP A 59 -12.87 -13.81 3.17
CA ASP A 59 -13.96 -12.94 2.75
C ASP A 59 -13.73 -11.50 3.23
N LEU A 60 -13.30 -11.34 4.47
CA LEU A 60 -13.04 -10.03 5.06
C LEU A 60 -11.91 -9.32 4.32
N VAL A 61 -10.79 -10.00 4.09
CA VAL A 61 -9.64 -9.45 3.35
C VAL A 61 -10.05 -9.05 1.95
N LYS A 62 -10.83 -9.89 1.26
CA LYS A 62 -11.30 -9.63 -0.09
C LYS A 62 -12.19 -8.39 -0.19
N ASP A 63 -13.06 -8.17 0.81
CA ASP A 63 -13.95 -7.02 0.84
C ASP A 63 -13.22 -5.74 1.25
N ILE A 64 -12.27 -5.83 2.18
CA ILE A 64 -11.58 -4.66 2.75
C ILE A 64 -10.44 -4.16 1.87
N THR A 65 -9.74 -5.03 1.15
CA THR A 65 -8.58 -4.66 0.34
C THR A 65 -8.89 -3.55 -0.67
N PRO A 66 -9.96 -3.62 -1.50
CA PRO A 66 -10.29 -2.53 -2.42
C PRO A 66 -10.62 -1.23 -1.71
N LYS A 67 -11.32 -1.30 -0.58
CA LYS A 67 -11.67 -0.12 0.22
C LYS A 67 -10.44 0.53 0.83
N GLY A 68 -9.51 -0.29 1.34
CA GLY A 68 -8.24 0.18 1.88
C GLY A 68 -7.42 0.92 0.83
N ARG A 69 -7.31 0.36 -0.37
CA ARG A 69 -6.59 1.00 -1.48
C ARG A 69 -7.23 2.32 -1.88
N ALA A 70 -8.55 2.39 -1.93
CA ALA A 70 -9.27 3.59 -2.32
C ALA A 70 -9.16 4.70 -1.27
N SER A 71 -8.99 4.35 -0.01
CA SER A 71 -8.96 5.31 1.11
C SER A 71 -7.57 5.82 1.47
N VAL A 72 -6.52 5.39 0.76
CA VAL A 72 -5.17 5.94 0.98
C VAL A 72 -5.16 7.42 0.62
N PRO A 73 -4.72 8.32 1.55
CA PRO A 73 -4.70 9.75 1.28
C PRO A 73 -3.85 10.12 0.05
N ASP A 74 -4.31 11.06 -0.76
CA ASP A 74 -3.59 11.50 -1.95
C ASP A 74 -2.21 12.07 -1.62
N ALA A 75 -2.07 12.75 -0.49
CA ALA A 75 -0.79 13.26 -0.03
C ALA A 75 0.25 12.14 0.14
N VAL A 76 -0.18 11.00 0.68
CA VAL A 76 0.69 9.82 0.86
C VAL A 76 1.08 9.24 -0.49
N LYS A 77 0.13 9.12 -1.41
CA LYS A 77 0.40 8.63 -2.77
C LYS A 77 1.42 9.52 -3.49
N LYS A 78 1.28 10.83 -3.36
CA LYS A 78 2.20 11.81 -3.97
C LYS A 78 3.60 11.70 -3.37
N GLU A 79 3.72 11.55 -2.06
CA GLU A 79 5.00 11.35 -1.38
C GLU A 79 5.72 10.10 -1.89
N LEU A 80 5.00 9.00 -2.02
CA LEU A 80 5.57 7.76 -2.54
C LEU A 80 6.03 7.91 -3.99
N LEU A 81 5.23 8.59 -4.82
CA LEU A 81 5.57 8.82 -6.21
C LEU A 81 6.86 9.64 -6.33
N VAL A 82 7.01 10.70 -5.53
CA VAL A 82 8.23 11.51 -5.50
C VAL A 82 9.44 10.67 -5.09
N LYS A 83 9.30 9.83 -4.06
CA LYS A 83 10.38 8.95 -3.61
C LYS A 83 10.79 7.94 -4.69
N ILE A 84 9.83 7.39 -5.41
CA ILE A 84 10.10 6.46 -6.52
C ILE A 84 10.81 7.21 -7.67
N GLN A 85 10.36 8.40 -8.00
CA GLN A 85 10.99 9.22 -9.03
C GLN A 85 12.43 9.58 -8.68
N ASP A 86 12.68 9.96 -7.43
CA ASP A 86 14.04 10.22 -6.94
C ASP A 86 14.93 8.99 -7.04
N PHE A 87 14.42 7.84 -6.67
CA PHE A 87 15.15 6.58 -6.80
C PHE A 87 15.53 6.29 -8.25
N LEU A 88 14.58 6.42 -9.18
CA LEU A 88 14.79 6.18 -10.58
C LEU A 88 15.81 7.16 -11.18
N SER A 89 15.74 8.42 -10.77
CA SER A 89 16.69 9.46 -11.20
C SER A 89 18.12 9.10 -10.79
N LYS A 90 18.31 8.65 -9.55
CA LYS A 90 19.63 8.23 -9.06
C LYS A 90 20.16 7.00 -9.80
N GLN A 91 19.28 6.06 -10.16
CA GLN A 91 19.67 4.90 -10.93
C GLN A 91 20.13 5.26 -12.34
N HIS A 92 19.49 6.26 -12.96
CA HIS A 92 19.87 6.73 -14.29
C HIS A 92 21.21 7.46 -14.31
N ASN A 93 21.58 8.11 -13.22
CA ASN A 93 22.84 8.85 -13.10
C ASN A 93 24.03 7.97 -12.74
N MET A 94 23.80 6.71 -12.52
CA MET A 94 24.86 5.71 -12.34
C MET A 94 25.14 4.99 -13.64
#